data_9d07e203a99475103edab982a384b5f6
#
_entry.id   9d07e203a99475103edab982a384b5f6
#
_cell.length_a   1.000
_cell.length_b   1.000
_cell.length_c   1.000
_cell.angle_alpha   90.00
_cell.angle_beta   90.00
_cell.angle_gamma   90.00
#
_symmetry.space_group_name_H-M   'P 1'
#
loop_
_entity.id
_entity.type
_entity.pdbx_description
1 polymer ?
#
loop_
_entity_poly.entity_id
_entity_poly.type
_entity_poly.pdbx_seq_one_letter_code
_entity_poly.pdbx_strand_id
1 'polypeptide(L)'
;MKVLVTGSSGFIGGYVVEELLAKGYEVVGVDNHSKYGRVAKSYDDHRNYRLVEGDARDVDLMTETLMECDHFIAGAALIGGISYFHAYAYDLLATNERIMATSCDAAIEAHRAGRLQKVTYMSSSMVFESTTQWPSVEGDERKVPPPISSYGFQKLAVEYYARAAWDQYRLPY
;
A
#
# COMPACT_ATOMS: atom_id res chain seq x y z
N MET A 1 -11.25 13.61 -9.74
CA MET A 1 -10.59 13.06 -8.55
C MET A 1 -9.35 12.31 -9.01
N LYS A 2 -8.21 12.62 -8.40
CA LYS A 2 -6.90 12.04 -8.74
C LYS A 2 -6.47 11.05 -7.67
N VAL A 3 -6.08 9.85 -8.07
CA VAL A 3 -5.72 8.74 -7.16
C VAL A 3 -4.27 8.35 -7.39
N LEU A 4 -3.46 8.33 -6.32
CA LEU A 4 -2.14 7.70 -6.35
C LEU A 4 -2.28 6.19 -6.08
N VAL A 5 -1.61 5.37 -6.89
CA VAL A 5 -1.48 3.92 -6.68
C VAL A 5 0.00 3.55 -6.65
N THR A 6 0.53 3.12 -5.51
CA THR A 6 1.88 2.55 -5.46
C THR A 6 1.86 1.06 -5.79
N GLY A 7 2.91 0.56 -6.45
CA GLY A 7 2.91 -0.80 -7.01
C GLY A 7 2.01 -0.93 -8.24
N SER A 8 1.82 0.18 -8.97
CA SER A 8 0.88 0.31 -10.08
C SER A 8 1.16 -0.64 -11.25
N SER A 9 2.42 -1.02 -11.48
CA SER A 9 2.82 -1.97 -12.52
C SER A 9 2.78 -3.44 -12.04
N GLY A 10 2.48 -3.65 -10.75
CA GLY A 10 2.32 -4.98 -10.16
C GLY A 10 1.03 -5.69 -10.60
N PHE A 11 0.83 -6.92 -10.07
CA PHE A 11 -0.36 -7.71 -10.41
C PHE A 11 -1.65 -7.05 -9.91
N ILE A 12 -1.79 -6.83 -8.60
CA ILE A 12 -2.99 -6.20 -8.02
C ILE A 12 -3.09 -4.74 -8.46
N GLY A 13 -1.97 -3.98 -8.38
CA GLY A 13 -1.94 -2.56 -8.73
C GLY A 13 -2.38 -2.31 -10.16
N GLY A 14 -1.99 -3.17 -11.11
CA GLY A 14 -2.42 -3.05 -12.51
C GLY A 14 -3.93 -3.13 -12.68
N TYR A 15 -4.60 -4.12 -12.07
CA TYR A 15 -6.07 -4.22 -12.11
C TYR A 15 -6.76 -3.04 -11.42
N VAL A 16 -6.19 -2.55 -10.32
CA VAL A 16 -6.72 -1.35 -9.64
C VAL A 16 -6.63 -0.13 -10.54
N VAL A 17 -5.50 0.07 -11.24
CA VAL A 17 -5.33 1.18 -12.20
C VAL A 17 -6.35 1.08 -13.33
N GLU A 18 -6.50 -0.10 -13.96
CA GLU A 18 -7.49 -0.32 -15.03
C GLU A 18 -8.91 0.03 -14.59
N GLU A 19 -9.32 -0.43 -13.41
CA GLU A 19 -10.66 -0.18 -12.87
C GLU A 19 -10.89 1.31 -12.55
N LEU A 20 -9.90 1.99 -11.98
CA LEU A 20 -9.97 3.43 -11.71
C LEU A 20 -10.10 4.24 -12.99
N LEU A 21 -9.31 3.92 -14.01
CA LEU A 21 -9.37 4.59 -15.31
C LEU A 21 -10.71 4.35 -16.02
N ALA A 22 -11.24 3.11 -15.96
CA ALA A 22 -12.55 2.77 -16.50
C ALA A 22 -13.68 3.56 -15.83
N LYS A 23 -13.51 3.93 -14.56
CA LYS A 23 -14.45 4.80 -13.81
C LYS A 23 -14.22 6.30 -14.04
N GLY A 24 -13.26 6.67 -14.87
CA GLY A 24 -12.98 8.07 -15.25
C GLY A 24 -12.12 8.84 -14.25
N TYR A 25 -11.44 8.17 -13.31
CA TYR A 25 -10.47 8.82 -12.42
C TYR A 25 -9.19 9.19 -13.17
N GLU A 26 -8.49 10.20 -12.65
CA GLU A 26 -7.08 10.42 -12.99
C GLU A 26 -6.24 9.54 -12.06
N VAL A 27 -5.24 8.85 -12.61
CA VAL A 27 -4.40 7.94 -11.83
C VAL A 27 -2.93 8.31 -12.00
N VAL A 28 -2.24 8.47 -10.88
CA VAL A 28 -0.78 8.52 -10.82
C VAL A 28 -0.29 7.19 -10.28
N GLY A 29 0.52 6.48 -11.06
CA GLY A 29 1.17 5.26 -10.62
C GLY A 29 2.57 5.55 -10.11
N VAL A 30 3.00 4.90 -9.01
CA VAL A 30 4.40 4.84 -8.58
C VAL A 30 4.83 3.38 -8.57
N ASP A 31 5.91 3.07 -9.30
CA ASP A 31 6.50 1.73 -9.34
C ASP A 31 7.98 1.79 -9.68
N ASN A 32 8.80 0.94 -9.06
CA ASN A 32 10.22 0.84 -9.34
C ASN A 32 10.57 -0.37 -10.22
N HIS A 33 9.58 -1.09 -10.70
CA HIS A 33 9.68 -2.29 -11.55
C HIS A 33 10.55 -3.43 -10.99
N SER A 34 10.85 -3.42 -9.69
CA SER A 34 11.76 -4.39 -9.08
C SER A 34 11.24 -5.83 -9.11
N LYS A 35 9.92 -6.02 -9.18
CA LYS A 35 9.30 -7.35 -9.13
C LYS A 35 9.28 -8.08 -10.47
N TYR A 36 8.84 -7.40 -11.53
CA TYR A 36 8.58 -8.02 -12.84
C TYR A 36 9.39 -7.40 -13.99
N GLY A 37 10.26 -6.43 -13.67
CA GLY A 37 10.83 -5.57 -14.71
C GLY A 37 9.77 -4.65 -15.32
N ARG A 38 10.17 -3.90 -16.34
CA ARG A 38 9.25 -3.02 -17.08
C ARG A 38 8.46 -3.85 -18.09
N VAL A 39 7.19 -4.06 -17.80
CA VAL A 39 6.24 -4.77 -18.68
C VAL A 39 5.20 -3.77 -19.14
N ALA A 40 4.99 -3.66 -20.46
CA ALA A 40 3.97 -2.78 -21.04
C ALA A 40 2.58 -3.15 -20.50
N LYS A 41 1.80 -2.13 -20.17
CA LYS A 41 0.44 -2.25 -19.65
C LYS A 41 -0.56 -1.66 -20.66
N SER A 42 -1.78 -2.17 -20.63
CA SER A 42 -2.88 -1.69 -21.48
C SER A 42 -3.19 -0.20 -21.28
N TYR A 43 -2.82 0.35 -20.13
CA TYR A 43 -3.12 1.72 -19.72
C TYR A 43 -1.93 2.69 -19.82
N ASP A 44 -0.74 2.25 -20.27
CA ASP A 44 0.46 3.11 -20.28
C ASP A 44 0.25 4.40 -21.09
N ASP A 45 -0.48 4.33 -22.22
CA ASP A 45 -0.80 5.47 -23.07
C ASP A 45 -2.17 6.11 -22.75
N HIS A 46 -2.81 5.74 -21.63
CA HIS A 46 -4.11 6.30 -21.31
C HIS A 46 -3.99 7.75 -20.83
N ARG A 47 -4.77 8.66 -21.45
CA ARG A 47 -4.70 10.13 -21.22
C ARG A 47 -4.81 10.56 -19.74
N ASN A 48 -5.48 9.76 -18.90
CA ASN A 48 -5.70 10.02 -17.47
C ASN A 48 -4.73 9.22 -16.59
N TYR A 49 -3.71 8.56 -17.17
CA TYR A 49 -2.70 7.83 -16.44
C TYR A 49 -1.32 8.49 -16.58
N ARG A 50 -0.59 8.55 -15.49
CA ARG A 50 0.81 8.99 -15.47
C ARG A 50 1.61 8.07 -14.55
N LEU A 51 2.67 7.47 -15.08
CA LEU A 51 3.64 6.71 -14.29
C LEU A 51 4.74 7.65 -13.77
N VAL A 52 5.03 7.54 -12.49
CA VAL A 52 6.23 8.05 -11.84
C VAL A 52 7.11 6.85 -11.51
N GLU A 53 8.20 6.68 -12.25
CA GLU A 53 9.15 5.61 -11.98
C GLU A 53 9.98 5.96 -10.77
N GLY A 54 9.83 5.20 -9.67
CA GLY A 54 10.51 5.48 -8.42
C GLY A 54 10.17 4.51 -7.31
N ASP A 55 10.87 4.64 -6.20
CA ASP A 55 10.74 3.75 -5.04
C ASP A 55 9.75 4.33 -4.02
N ALA A 56 8.79 3.53 -3.59
CA ALA A 56 7.83 3.92 -2.55
C ALA A 56 8.46 4.12 -1.14
N ARG A 57 9.76 3.90 -1.00
CA ARG A 57 10.55 4.22 0.20
C ARG A 57 11.18 5.61 0.14
N ASP A 58 11.07 6.30 -0.98
CA ASP A 58 11.55 7.68 -1.15
C ASP A 58 10.47 8.63 -0.65
N VAL A 59 10.70 9.23 0.53
CA VAL A 59 9.72 10.09 1.20
C VAL A 59 9.47 11.39 0.42
N ASP A 60 10.49 11.93 -0.22
CA ASP A 60 10.37 13.18 -0.96
C ASP A 60 9.52 12.97 -2.21
N LEU A 61 9.85 11.92 -3.01
CA LEU A 61 9.07 11.52 -4.18
C LEU A 61 7.61 11.24 -3.82
N MET A 62 7.37 10.49 -2.74
CA MET A 62 6.02 10.14 -2.30
C MET A 62 5.24 11.38 -1.85
N THR A 63 5.88 12.28 -1.10
CA THR A 63 5.25 13.51 -0.63
C THR A 63 4.90 14.42 -1.81
N GLU A 64 5.84 14.69 -2.71
CA GLU A 64 5.60 15.50 -3.91
C GLU A 64 4.44 14.93 -4.75
N THR A 65 4.43 13.62 -4.95
CA THR A 65 3.38 12.96 -5.74
C THR A 65 2.01 13.03 -5.05
N LEU A 66 1.96 12.87 -3.73
CA LEU A 66 0.70 12.94 -2.97
C LEU A 66 0.13 14.35 -2.88
N MET A 67 0.95 15.41 -2.96
CA MET A 67 0.48 16.79 -2.96
C MET A 67 -0.43 17.14 -4.13
N GLU A 68 -0.46 16.34 -5.19
CA GLU A 68 -1.36 16.52 -6.33
C GLU A 68 -2.56 15.55 -6.34
N CYS A 69 -2.68 14.66 -5.33
CA CYS A 69 -3.68 13.59 -5.30
C CYS A 69 -4.73 13.79 -4.22
N ASP A 70 -5.96 13.34 -4.50
CA ASP A 70 -7.08 13.37 -3.58
C ASP A 70 -7.15 12.09 -2.72
N HIS A 71 -6.80 10.94 -3.32
CA HIS A 71 -6.80 9.63 -2.67
C HIS A 71 -5.48 8.89 -2.91
N PHE A 72 -5.13 8.03 -1.96
CA PHE A 72 -3.95 7.18 -2.02
C PHE A 72 -4.31 5.71 -1.81
N ILE A 73 -3.86 4.83 -2.72
CA ILE A 73 -3.91 3.38 -2.56
C ILE A 73 -2.48 2.86 -2.40
N ALA A 74 -2.14 2.50 -1.16
CA ALA A 74 -0.81 2.01 -0.78
C ALA A 74 -0.69 0.51 -1.11
N GLY A 75 -0.40 0.21 -2.39
CA GLY A 75 -0.35 -1.16 -2.91
C GLY A 75 1.08 -1.72 -3.09
N ALA A 76 2.13 -0.87 -3.01
CA ALA A 76 3.50 -1.34 -3.11
C ALA A 76 3.89 -2.24 -1.93
N ALA A 77 4.47 -3.38 -2.22
CA ALA A 77 5.02 -4.28 -1.22
C ALA A 77 6.05 -5.24 -1.84
N LEU A 78 7.09 -5.56 -1.08
CA LEU A 78 7.92 -6.72 -1.38
C LEU A 78 7.15 -7.97 -0.96
N ILE A 79 6.74 -8.80 -1.93
CA ILE A 79 5.92 -9.99 -1.67
C ILE A 79 6.37 -11.15 -2.55
N GLY A 80 6.21 -12.36 -2.06
CA GLY A 80 6.45 -13.60 -2.77
C GLY A 80 5.45 -14.70 -2.36
N GLY A 81 5.67 -15.93 -2.81
CA GLY A 81 4.92 -17.08 -2.33
C GLY A 81 5.37 -17.52 -0.93
N ILE A 82 4.72 -18.55 -0.36
CA ILE A 82 4.98 -19.06 0.99
C ILE A 82 6.46 -19.38 1.22
N SER A 83 7.12 -20.02 0.26
CA SER A 83 8.56 -20.30 0.35
C SER A 83 9.43 -19.04 0.45
N TYR A 84 9.01 -17.96 -0.20
CA TYR A 84 9.70 -16.67 -0.14
C TYR A 84 9.62 -16.05 1.27
N PHE A 85 8.49 -16.15 1.94
CA PHE A 85 8.30 -15.63 3.30
C PHE A 85 9.27 -16.26 4.31
N HIS A 86 9.58 -17.53 4.14
CA HIS A 86 10.52 -18.23 5.02
C HIS A 86 11.97 -17.94 4.67
N ALA A 87 12.29 -17.89 3.37
CA ALA A 87 13.67 -17.70 2.92
C ALA A 87 14.18 -16.25 3.13
N TYR A 88 13.29 -15.26 3.00
CA TYR A 88 13.63 -13.83 3.02
C TYR A 88 12.82 -13.06 4.07
N ALA A 89 12.59 -13.67 5.23
CA ALA A 89 11.73 -13.12 6.28
C ALA A 89 12.15 -11.72 6.74
N TYR A 90 13.46 -11.49 6.93
CA TYR A 90 13.99 -10.18 7.33
C TYR A 90 13.84 -9.14 6.23
N ASP A 91 14.23 -9.46 4.99
CA ASP A 91 14.19 -8.51 3.88
C ASP A 91 12.76 -8.08 3.58
N LEU A 92 11.82 -9.03 3.64
CA LEU A 92 10.39 -8.79 3.48
C LEU A 92 9.88 -7.83 4.55
N LEU A 93 10.13 -8.14 5.82
CA LEU A 93 9.67 -7.32 6.94
C LEU A 93 10.29 -5.92 6.86
N ALA A 94 11.61 -5.84 6.80
CA ALA A 94 12.33 -4.56 6.83
C ALA A 94 11.99 -3.66 5.63
N THR A 95 11.81 -4.23 4.44
CA THR A 95 11.44 -3.46 3.25
C THR A 95 10.02 -2.94 3.35
N ASN A 96 9.07 -3.78 3.74
CA ASN A 96 7.66 -3.39 3.81
C ASN A 96 7.39 -2.40 4.95
N GLU A 97 8.10 -2.50 6.08
CA GLU A 97 8.01 -1.50 7.15
C GLU A 97 8.51 -0.12 6.68
N ARG A 98 9.59 -0.06 5.90
CA ARG A 98 10.06 1.21 5.32
C ARG A 98 9.05 1.79 4.34
N ILE A 99 8.48 0.96 3.43
CA ILE A 99 7.43 1.38 2.51
C ILE A 99 6.23 1.92 3.29
N MET A 100 5.82 1.23 4.35
CA MET A 100 4.66 1.63 5.15
C MET A 100 4.89 2.93 5.91
N ALA A 101 6.05 3.07 6.57
CA ALA A 101 6.41 4.29 7.28
C ALA A 101 6.44 5.49 6.32
N THR A 102 7.15 5.37 5.19
CA THR A 102 7.19 6.41 4.15
C THR A 102 5.80 6.75 3.61
N SER A 103 4.97 5.74 3.36
CA SER A 103 3.59 5.95 2.89
C SER A 103 2.75 6.75 3.90
N CYS A 104 2.91 6.47 5.20
CA CYS A 104 2.22 7.21 6.24
C CYS A 104 2.74 8.64 6.37
N ASP A 105 4.06 8.84 6.39
CA ASP A 105 4.67 10.16 6.55
C ASP A 105 4.24 11.09 5.41
N ALA A 106 4.36 10.64 4.17
CA ALA A 106 3.93 11.40 3.00
C ALA A 106 2.41 11.68 2.98
N ALA A 107 1.59 10.68 3.38
CA ALA A 107 0.15 10.86 3.46
C ALA A 107 -0.27 11.84 4.55
N ILE A 108 0.41 11.85 5.71
CA ILE A 108 0.16 12.80 6.79
C ILE A 108 0.46 14.23 6.32
N GLU A 109 1.58 14.45 5.63
CA GLU A 109 1.92 15.77 5.11
C GLU A 109 0.92 16.26 4.06
N ALA A 110 0.53 15.41 3.11
CA ALA A 110 -0.47 15.75 2.10
C ALA A 110 -1.87 16.02 2.72
N HIS A 111 -2.24 15.26 3.76
CA HIS A 111 -3.48 15.47 4.49
C HIS A 111 -3.48 16.79 5.26
N ARG A 112 -2.39 17.12 5.97
CA ARG A 112 -2.22 18.41 6.67
C ARG A 112 -2.27 19.61 5.73
N ALA A 113 -1.77 19.44 4.50
CA ALA A 113 -1.87 20.45 3.45
C ALA A 113 -3.29 20.56 2.84
N GLY A 114 -4.26 19.79 3.33
CA GLY A 114 -5.64 19.80 2.84
C GLY A 114 -5.82 19.17 1.45
N ARG A 115 -4.86 18.37 0.99
CA ARG A 115 -4.87 17.73 -0.33
C ARG A 115 -5.47 16.33 -0.26
N LEU A 116 -4.90 15.46 0.56
CA LEU A 116 -5.29 14.06 0.65
C LEU A 116 -6.54 13.88 1.52
N GLN A 117 -7.57 13.23 0.99
CA GLN A 117 -8.87 12.99 1.64
C GLN A 117 -8.97 11.59 2.25
N LYS A 118 -8.29 10.58 1.66
CA LYS A 118 -8.36 9.19 2.11
C LYS A 118 -7.14 8.39 1.68
N VAL A 119 -6.73 7.46 2.55
CA VAL A 119 -5.75 6.41 2.23
C VAL A 119 -6.44 5.05 2.28
N THR A 120 -6.09 4.17 1.36
CA THR A 120 -6.45 2.74 1.42
C THR A 120 -5.17 1.93 1.57
N TYR A 121 -5.03 1.24 2.69
CA TYR A 121 -3.93 0.33 2.97
C TYR A 121 -4.33 -1.12 2.68
N MET A 122 -3.37 -1.90 2.17
CA MET A 122 -3.60 -3.31 1.83
C MET A 122 -3.21 -4.20 3.00
N SER A 123 -4.19 -4.62 3.81
CA SER A 123 -4.01 -5.65 4.83
C SER A 123 -4.09 -7.07 4.23
N SER A 124 -4.25 -8.09 5.03
CA SER A 124 -4.33 -9.49 4.61
C SER A 124 -5.07 -10.33 5.66
N SER A 125 -5.72 -11.42 5.22
CA SER A 125 -6.24 -12.45 6.12
C SER A 125 -5.16 -13.10 6.99
N MET A 126 -3.88 -12.94 6.65
CA MET A 126 -2.76 -13.42 7.46
C MET A 126 -2.61 -12.71 8.81
N VAL A 127 -3.34 -11.63 9.05
CA VAL A 127 -3.46 -11.05 10.42
C VAL A 127 -4.12 -12.01 11.39
N PHE A 128 -4.88 -12.98 10.87
CA PHE A 128 -5.54 -14.04 11.63
C PHE A 128 -4.79 -15.38 11.62
N GLU A 129 -3.51 -15.40 11.20
CA GLU A 129 -2.73 -16.65 11.05
C GLU A 129 -2.76 -17.54 12.29
N SER A 130 -2.78 -16.94 13.47
CA SER A 130 -2.75 -17.65 14.77
C SER A 130 -4.15 -17.85 15.38
N THR A 131 -5.24 -17.60 14.64
CA THR A 131 -6.59 -17.79 15.17
C THR A 131 -6.95 -19.27 15.32
N THR A 132 -7.74 -19.57 16.34
CA THR A 132 -8.39 -20.87 16.51
C THR A 132 -9.92 -20.77 16.39
N GLN A 133 -10.43 -19.57 16.04
CA GLN A 133 -11.86 -19.30 15.90
C GLN A 133 -12.19 -18.92 14.45
N TRP A 134 -13.27 -19.53 13.94
CA TRP A 134 -13.74 -19.32 12.58
C TRP A 134 -15.27 -19.13 12.55
N PRO A 135 -15.80 -18.29 11.66
CA PRO A 135 -15.09 -17.44 10.71
C PRO A 135 -14.37 -16.28 11.41
N SER A 136 -13.28 -15.76 10.81
CA SER A 136 -12.63 -14.55 11.28
C SER A 136 -13.51 -13.32 10.97
N VAL A 137 -13.62 -12.42 11.93
CA VAL A 137 -14.41 -11.19 11.82
C VAL A 137 -13.51 -9.99 12.04
N GLU A 138 -13.75 -8.89 11.34
CA GLU A 138 -13.00 -7.64 11.50
C GLU A 138 -13.00 -7.18 12.97
N GLY A 139 -11.86 -6.79 13.47
CA GLY A 139 -11.62 -6.42 14.87
C GLY A 139 -11.20 -7.58 15.77
N ASP A 140 -11.34 -8.84 15.34
CA ASP A 140 -10.89 -10.00 16.11
C ASP A 140 -9.37 -10.18 16.07
N GLU A 141 -8.66 -9.58 15.11
CA GLU A 141 -7.21 -9.59 15.03
C GLU A 141 -6.53 -9.08 16.32
N ARG A 142 -7.24 -8.28 17.11
CA ARG A 142 -6.77 -7.76 18.43
C ARG A 142 -6.94 -8.76 19.57
N LYS A 143 -7.71 -9.82 19.36
CA LYS A 143 -8.08 -10.82 20.38
C LYS A 143 -7.34 -12.14 20.17
N VAL A 144 -6.71 -12.31 19.03
CA VAL A 144 -5.95 -13.52 18.70
C VAL A 144 -4.46 -13.29 18.94
N PRO A 145 -3.67 -14.35 19.14
CA PRO A 145 -2.21 -14.21 19.23
C PRO A 145 -1.64 -13.58 17.96
N PRO A 146 -0.54 -12.82 18.04
CA PRO A 146 0.11 -12.25 16.87
C PRO A 146 0.45 -13.33 15.82
N PRO A 147 0.44 -12.95 14.52
CA PRO A 147 0.89 -13.85 13.46
C PRO A 147 2.31 -14.38 13.71
N ILE A 148 2.55 -15.64 13.35
CA ILE A 148 3.87 -16.29 13.49
C ILE A 148 4.80 -15.87 12.35
N SER A 149 4.25 -15.70 11.14
CA SER A 149 5.05 -15.30 9.98
C SER A 149 5.37 -13.80 10.02
N SER A 150 6.56 -13.44 9.53
CA SER A 150 6.95 -12.03 9.33
C SER A 150 6.00 -11.29 8.38
N TYR A 151 5.40 -12.00 7.42
CA TYR A 151 4.40 -11.43 6.52
C TYR A 151 3.10 -11.08 7.24
N GLY A 152 2.53 -12.03 8.00
CA GLY A 152 1.31 -11.78 8.79
C GLY A 152 1.53 -10.67 9.82
N PHE A 153 2.67 -10.69 10.51
CA PHE A 153 3.05 -9.63 11.44
C PHE A 153 3.15 -8.26 10.75
N GLN A 154 3.81 -8.19 9.59
CA GLN A 154 3.90 -6.96 8.82
C GLN A 154 2.51 -6.42 8.42
N LYS A 155 1.59 -7.29 8.01
CA LYS A 155 0.22 -6.89 7.68
C LYS A 155 -0.58 -6.42 8.90
N LEU A 156 -0.34 -7.03 10.05
CA LEU A 156 -0.89 -6.52 11.32
C LEU A 156 -0.31 -5.14 11.66
N ALA A 157 0.99 -4.93 11.46
CA ALA A 157 1.63 -3.62 11.65
C ALA A 157 0.99 -2.54 10.75
N VAL A 158 0.65 -2.84 9.50
CA VAL A 158 -0.07 -1.91 8.60
C VAL A 158 -1.35 -1.37 9.25
N GLU A 159 -2.13 -2.23 9.90
CA GLU A 159 -3.35 -1.82 10.60
C GLU A 159 -3.07 -0.95 11.82
N TYR A 160 -1.96 -1.21 12.53
CA TYR A 160 -1.52 -0.35 13.62
C TYR A 160 -1.06 1.02 13.14
N TYR A 161 -0.31 1.11 12.04
CA TYR A 161 0.06 2.37 11.42
C TYR A 161 -1.17 3.18 11.02
N ALA A 162 -2.14 2.56 10.36
CA ALA A 162 -3.37 3.24 9.94
C ALA A 162 -4.14 3.82 11.14
N ARG A 163 -4.34 3.02 12.19
CA ARG A 163 -5.01 3.47 13.42
C ARG A 163 -4.24 4.58 14.14
N ALA A 164 -2.92 4.41 14.30
CA ALA A 164 -2.10 5.42 14.95
C ALA A 164 -2.11 6.76 14.20
N ALA A 165 -2.05 6.72 12.87
CA ALA A 165 -2.14 7.92 12.03
C ALA A 165 -3.52 8.60 12.13
N TRP A 166 -4.60 7.82 12.21
CA TRP A 166 -5.92 8.37 12.50
C TRP A 166 -6.00 8.99 13.89
N ASP A 167 -5.55 8.28 14.91
CA ASP A 167 -5.66 8.75 16.30
C ASP A 167 -4.88 10.05 16.52
N GLN A 168 -3.69 10.16 15.96
CA GLN A 168 -2.80 11.29 16.16
C GLN A 168 -3.04 12.44 15.17
N TYR A 169 -3.28 12.15 13.90
CA TYR A 169 -3.32 13.14 12.82
C TYR A 169 -4.67 13.27 12.13
N ARG A 170 -5.63 12.41 12.49
CA ARG A 170 -6.93 12.30 11.83
C ARG A 170 -6.84 11.97 10.35
N LEU A 171 -5.79 11.24 9.94
CA LEU A 171 -5.63 10.77 8.56
C LEU A 171 -6.70 9.71 8.25
N PRO A 172 -7.65 9.98 7.35
CA PRO A 172 -8.72 9.03 7.02
C PRO A 172 -8.18 7.83 6.24
N TYR A 173 -8.59 6.61 6.60
CA TYR A 173 -8.20 5.37 5.92
C TYR A 173 -9.38 4.42 5.70
#